data_a261a17d90e82f8e2d64ec182f5b4778
#
_entry.id   a261a17d90e82f8e2d64ec182f5b4778
#
_cell.length_a   1.000
_cell.length_b   1.000
_cell.length_c   1.000
_cell.angle_alpha   90.00
_cell.angle_beta   90.00
_cell.angle_gamma   90.00
#
_symmetry.space_group_name_H-M   'P 1'
#
loop_
_entity.id
_entity.type
_entity.pdbx_description
1 polymer ?
#
loop_
_entity_poly.entity_id
_entity_poly.type
_entity_poly.pdbx_seq_one_letter_code
_entity_poly.pdbx_strand_id
1 'polypeptide(L)'
;MTKIEAIQKVMEDNGGTASLELIYENICKYYPTAKDSDKWDAGIRGVLYRAIREKKGFKKIGLSIYALEDYKEEEKPTTKDAVRMHSYIEGICIELGNYNGYDTFTADPSALYRDNLQLKNFITLSELPAFSYPQILHEAKRIDVVWFNKKGLAFPQRVFEVVDSVNTLNGAFNRSLQLRNFRTEFFIVAPEKHREKYNQTIELETYQENSERFTFVNYDEIQNLYESTMRTKKLESKIFGK
;
A
#
# COMPACT_ATOMS: atom_id res chain seq x y z
N MET A 1 9.84 30.61 -6.77
CA MET A 1 8.73 29.74 -6.33
C MET A 1 9.05 29.22 -4.94
N THR A 2 8.09 29.21 -4.03
CA THR A 2 8.26 28.66 -2.67
C THR A 2 8.07 27.15 -2.67
N LYS A 3 8.52 26.46 -1.60
CA LYS A 3 8.33 25.01 -1.45
C LYS A 3 6.83 24.60 -1.51
N ILE A 4 5.95 25.42 -0.94
CA ILE A 4 4.51 25.13 -0.93
C ILE A 4 3.88 25.27 -2.31
N GLU A 5 4.26 26.30 -3.08
CA GLU A 5 3.82 26.48 -4.46
C GLU A 5 4.33 25.34 -5.36
N ALA A 6 5.55 24.85 -5.13
CA ALA A 6 6.10 23.72 -5.86
C ALA A 6 5.36 22.42 -5.56
N ILE A 7 5.00 22.16 -4.29
CA ILE A 7 4.15 21.01 -3.92
C ILE A 7 2.79 21.11 -4.61
N GLN A 8 2.18 22.29 -4.61
CA GLN A 8 0.91 22.54 -5.28
C GLN A 8 1.01 22.21 -6.78
N LYS A 9 2.06 22.67 -7.46
CA LYS A 9 2.29 22.39 -8.89
C LYS A 9 2.44 20.90 -9.19
N VAL A 10 3.17 20.16 -8.35
CA VAL A 10 3.27 18.70 -8.50
C VAL A 10 1.89 18.04 -8.38
N MET A 11 1.05 18.49 -7.46
CA MET A 11 -0.31 17.95 -7.32
C MET A 11 -1.19 18.34 -8.50
N GLU A 12 -1.13 19.59 -8.98
CA GLU A 12 -1.86 20.04 -10.18
C GLU A 12 -1.52 19.23 -11.42
N ASP A 13 -0.23 18.96 -11.66
CA ASP A 13 0.25 18.11 -12.75
C ASP A 13 -0.29 16.67 -12.66
N ASN A 14 -0.65 16.23 -11.45
CA ASN A 14 -1.12 14.88 -11.18
C ASN A 14 -2.62 14.82 -10.81
N GLY A 15 -3.41 15.74 -11.36
CA GLY A 15 -4.86 15.73 -11.18
C GLY A 15 -5.35 16.14 -9.79
N GLY A 16 -4.54 16.87 -9.03
CA GLY A 16 -4.90 17.41 -7.71
C GLY A 16 -4.50 16.54 -6.52
N THR A 17 -3.84 15.40 -6.75
CA THR A 17 -3.41 14.48 -5.69
C THR A 17 -1.93 14.08 -5.83
N ALA A 18 -1.29 13.70 -4.72
CA ALA A 18 0.04 13.08 -4.76
C ALA A 18 0.34 12.27 -3.47
N SER A 19 1.20 11.24 -3.60
CA SER A 19 1.93 10.67 -2.47
C SER A 19 3.16 11.53 -2.11
N LEU A 20 3.77 11.31 -0.95
CA LEU A 20 5.04 11.97 -0.63
C LEU A 20 6.14 11.60 -1.62
N GLU A 21 6.21 10.32 -2.02
CA GLU A 21 7.18 9.83 -2.99
C GLU A 21 7.04 10.56 -4.32
N LEU A 22 5.82 10.69 -4.84
CA LEU A 22 5.56 11.41 -6.07
C LEU A 22 5.97 12.89 -5.98
N ILE A 23 5.71 13.52 -4.82
CA ILE A 23 6.18 14.90 -4.56
C ILE A 23 7.71 14.95 -4.56
N TYR A 24 8.39 14.00 -3.89
CA TYR A 24 9.85 13.96 -3.81
C TYR A 24 10.52 13.73 -5.16
N GLU A 25 9.94 12.90 -6.01
CA GLU A 25 10.44 12.65 -7.35
C GLU A 25 10.36 13.89 -8.24
N ASN A 26 9.27 14.64 -8.14
CA ASN A 26 8.93 15.72 -9.07
C ASN A 26 9.20 17.13 -8.55
N ILE A 27 9.50 17.32 -7.26
CA ILE A 27 9.61 18.64 -6.64
C ILE A 27 10.68 19.53 -7.28
N CYS A 28 11.81 18.94 -7.74
CA CYS A 28 12.90 19.69 -8.36
C CYS A 28 12.50 20.31 -9.70
N LYS A 29 11.43 19.84 -10.34
CA LYS A 29 10.87 20.44 -11.56
C LYS A 29 10.45 21.90 -11.32
N TYR A 30 9.93 22.18 -10.13
CA TYR A 30 9.39 23.49 -9.75
C TYR A 30 10.21 24.21 -8.69
N TYR A 31 10.99 23.48 -7.92
CA TYR A 31 11.91 24.03 -6.91
C TYR A 31 13.29 23.35 -7.05
N PRO A 32 14.15 23.83 -7.98
CA PRO A 32 15.40 23.15 -8.33
C PRO A 32 16.33 22.87 -7.15
N THR A 33 16.36 23.76 -6.16
CA THR A 33 17.20 23.64 -4.96
C THR A 33 16.53 22.83 -3.85
N ALA A 34 15.45 22.09 -4.15
CA ALA A 34 14.70 21.33 -3.15
C ALA A 34 15.57 20.34 -2.38
N LYS A 35 16.54 19.71 -3.06
CA LYS A 35 17.37 18.60 -2.55
C LYS A 35 18.76 19.05 -2.07
N ASP A 36 19.03 20.34 -1.97
CA ASP A 36 20.37 20.88 -1.59
C ASP A 36 20.73 20.67 -0.11
N SER A 37 19.78 20.26 0.73
CA SER A 37 20.04 19.98 2.15
C SER A 37 19.90 18.50 2.48
N ASP A 38 20.71 17.98 3.40
CA ASP A 38 20.70 16.57 3.83
C ASP A 38 19.32 16.09 4.36
N LYS A 39 18.49 17.01 4.86
CA LYS A 39 17.15 16.74 5.38
C LYS A 39 16.04 17.36 4.52
N TRP A 40 16.27 17.42 3.23
CA TRP A 40 15.35 18.07 2.29
C TRP A 40 13.94 17.45 2.29
N ASP A 41 13.85 16.11 2.38
CA ASP A 41 12.60 15.34 2.42
C ASP A 41 11.76 15.68 3.66
N ALA A 42 12.41 15.74 4.84
CA ALA A 42 11.78 16.19 6.08
C ALA A 42 11.32 17.64 5.97
N GLY A 43 12.09 18.48 5.28
CA GLY A 43 11.74 19.89 5.02
C GLY A 43 10.47 20.00 4.15
N ILE A 44 10.37 19.25 3.05
CA ILE A 44 9.19 19.22 2.17
C ILE A 44 7.98 18.70 2.93
N ARG A 45 8.13 17.55 3.62
CA ARG A 45 7.07 16.94 4.44
C ARG A 45 6.58 17.91 5.53
N GLY A 46 7.50 18.59 6.21
CA GLY A 46 7.16 19.57 7.26
C GLY A 46 6.35 20.75 6.73
N VAL A 47 6.67 21.26 5.53
CA VAL A 47 5.92 22.33 4.87
C VAL A 47 4.51 21.86 4.53
N LEU A 48 4.35 20.68 3.92
CA LEU A 48 3.04 20.12 3.57
C LEU A 48 2.18 19.90 4.82
N TYR A 49 2.72 19.29 5.87
CA TYR A 49 1.97 19.00 7.09
C TYR A 49 1.53 20.28 7.82
N ARG A 50 2.38 21.31 7.82
CA ARG A 50 2.02 22.62 8.36
C ARG A 50 0.88 23.24 7.55
N ALA A 51 0.96 23.21 6.22
CA ALA A 51 -0.08 23.75 5.35
C ALA A 51 -1.43 23.04 5.56
N ILE A 52 -1.45 21.71 5.70
CA ILE A 52 -2.66 20.95 6.01
C ILE A 52 -3.24 21.35 7.38
N ARG A 53 -2.39 21.46 8.42
CA ARG A 53 -2.82 21.87 9.77
C ARG A 53 -3.40 23.28 9.78
N GLU A 54 -2.82 24.19 9.02
CA GLU A 54 -3.25 25.59 8.91
C GLU A 54 -4.37 25.79 7.87
N LYS A 55 -4.87 24.71 7.24
CA LYS A 55 -5.89 24.74 6.17
C LYS A 55 -5.52 25.66 5.00
N LYS A 56 -4.28 25.61 4.57
CA LYS A 56 -3.73 26.43 3.47
C LYS A 56 -3.73 25.66 2.13
N GLY A 57 -4.91 25.30 1.65
CA GLY A 57 -5.10 24.74 0.30
C GLY A 57 -4.76 23.27 0.13
N PHE A 58 -4.51 22.52 1.22
CA PHE A 58 -4.17 21.10 1.17
C PHE A 58 -4.96 20.30 2.19
N LYS A 59 -5.29 19.05 1.83
CA LYS A 59 -5.91 18.08 2.73
C LYS A 59 -5.25 16.71 2.59
N LYS A 60 -5.51 15.83 3.56
CA LYS A 60 -5.07 14.45 3.54
C LYS A 60 -6.25 13.54 3.28
N ILE A 61 -6.16 12.68 2.28
CA ILE A 61 -7.24 11.78 1.82
C ILE A 61 -6.92 10.29 1.97
N GLY A 62 -5.68 9.92 2.28
CA GLY A 62 -5.23 8.55 2.55
C GLY A 62 -4.18 8.51 3.66
N LEU A 63 -3.63 7.32 4.00
CA LEU A 63 -2.54 7.20 4.97
C LEU A 63 -1.28 7.93 4.51
N SER A 64 -1.00 7.89 3.20
CA SER A 64 0.11 8.57 2.54
C SER A 64 -0.31 9.42 1.33
N ILE A 65 -1.61 9.67 1.13
CA ILE A 65 -2.14 10.45 0.02
C ILE A 65 -2.59 11.84 0.48
N TYR A 66 -2.18 12.83 -0.29
CA TYR A 66 -2.49 14.24 -0.07
C TYR A 66 -3.17 14.82 -1.32
N ALA A 67 -4.02 15.81 -1.13
CA ALA A 67 -4.76 16.45 -2.21
C ALA A 67 -4.83 17.96 -2.00
N LEU A 68 -5.13 18.68 -3.06
CA LEU A 68 -5.57 20.07 -2.99
C LEU A 68 -6.93 20.17 -2.28
N GLU A 69 -7.22 21.28 -1.65
CA GLU A 69 -8.44 21.46 -0.84
C GLU A 69 -9.71 21.30 -1.66
N ASP A 70 -9.72 21.80 -2.89
CA ASP A 70 -10.83 21.75 -3.85
C ASP A 70 -10.97 20.43 -4.59
N TYR A 71 -9.99 19.51 -4.42
CA TYR A 71 -10.01 18.20 -5.06
C TYR A 71 -11.23 17.40 -4.58
N LYS A 72 -11.98 16.81 -5.53
CA LYS A 72 -13.10 15.89 -5.25
C LYS A 72 -12.60 14.45 -5.36
N GLU A 73 -12.68 13.71 -4.27
CA GLU A 73 -12.32 12.30 -4.27
C GLU A 73 -13.23 11.50 -5.22
N GLU A 74 -12.65 10.60 -6.00
CA GLU A 74 -13.41 9.63 -6.76
C GLU A 74 -14.20 8.70 -5.83
N GLU A 75 -15.32 8.20 -6.31
CA GLU A 75 -16.07 7.18 -5.58
C GLU A 75 -15.22 5.91 -5.45
N LYS A 76 -15.30 5.27 -4.28
CA LYS A 76 -14.62 3.98 -4.06
C LYS A 76 -15.09 2.98 -5.11
N PRO A 77 -14.18 2.16 -5.67
CA PRO A 77 -14.57 1.13 -6.62
C PRO A 77 -15.57 0.17 -5.98
N THR A 78 -16.49 -0.32 -6.77
CA THR A 78 -17.47 -1.30 -6.32
C THR A 78 -17.03 -2.70 -6.75
N THR A 79 -17.58 -3.73 -6.09
CA THR A 79 -17.33 -5.13 -6.43
C THR A 79 -17.76 -5.52 -7.87
N LYS A 80 -18.44 -4.61 -8.59
CA LYS A 80 -18.80 -4.80 -10.01
C LYS A 80 -17.62 -4.54 -10.93
N ASP A 81 -16.67 -3.70 -10.51
CA ASP A 81 -15.41 -3.48 -11.23
C ASP A 81 -14.29 -4.24 -10.50
N ALA A 82 -14.17 -5.53 -10.83
CA ALA A 82 -13.25 -6.45 -10.16
C ALA A 82 -11.78 -5.99 -10.29
N VAL A 83 -11.35 -5.55 -11.46
CA VAL A 83 -9.96 -5.13 -11.71
C VAL A 83 -9.60 -3.92 -10.85
N ARG A 84 -10.50 -2.94 -10.79
CA ARG A 84 -10.28 -1.74 -10.00
C ARG A 84 -10.38 -2.00 -8.49
N MET A 85 -11.25 -2.93 -8.07
CA MET A 85 -11.33 -3.35 -6.68
C MET A 85 -10.07 -4.11 -6.25
N HIS A 86 -9.51 -4.96 -7.10
CA HIS A 86 -8.26 -5.67 -6.84
C HIS A 86 -7.13 -4.71 -6.49
N SER A 87 -6.78 -3.81 -7.41
CA SER A 87 -5.71 -2.84 -7.20
C SER A 87 -6.01 -1.85 -6.06
N TYR A 88 -7.28 -1.55 -5.79
CA TYR A 88 -7.67 -0.75 -4.64
C TYR A 88 -7.36 -1.45 -3.31
N ILE A 89 -7.65 -2.75 -3.20
CA ILE A 89 -7.33 -3.56 -2.00
C ILE A 89 -5.82 -3.73 -1.86
N GLU A 90 -5.08 -3.99 -2.95
CA GLU A 90 -3.61 -4.02 -2.91
C GLU A 90 -3.03 -2.71 -2.36
N GLY A 91 -3.51 -1.58 -2.84
CA GLY A 91 -3.07 -0.26 -2.37
C GLY A 91 -3.36 -0.02 -0.88
N ILE A 92 -4.51 -0.48 -0.39
CA ILE A 92 -4.83 -0.47 1.05
C ILE A 92 -3.81 -1.31 1.84
N CYS A 93 -3.50 -2.53 1.38
CA CYS A 93 -2.52 -3.39 2.02
C CYS A 93 -1.12 -2.75 2.03
N ILE A 94 -0.70 -2.11 0.93
CA ILE A 94 0.58 -1.38 0.86
C ILE A 94 0.61 -0.23 1.87
N GLU A 95 -0.40 0.64 1.90
CA GLU A 95 -0.43 1.77 2.83
C GLU A 95 -0.47 1.32 4.30
N LEU A 96 -1.19 0.24 4.62
CA LEU A 96 -1.18 -0.35 5.96
C LEU A 96 0.21 -0.89 6.33
N GLY A 97 0.92 -1.53 5.39
CA GLY A 97 2.29 -2.01 5.60
C GLY A 97 3.25 -0.87 5.93
N ASN A 98 3.24 0.17 5.13
CA ASN A 98 4.05 1.37 5.34
C ASN A 98 3.74 2.05 6.69
N TYR A 99 2.45 2.15 7.03
CA TYR A 99 2.02 2.71 8.32
C TYR A 99 2.54 1.91 9.51
N ASN A 100 2.53 0.57 9.40
CA ASN A 100 3.01 -0.34 10.44
C ASN A 100 4.55 -0.50 10.45
N GLY A 101 5.27 0.26 9.62
CA GLY A 101 6.74 0.30 9.62
C GLY A 101 7.41 -0.87 8.90
N TYR A 102 6.72 -1.52 7.97
CA TYR A 102 7.27 -2.50 7.04
C TYR A 102 7.75 -1.83 5.75
N ASP A 103 8.67 -2.49 5.07
CA ASP A 103 8.92 -2.21 3.66
C ASP A 103 7.95 -3.05 2.80
N THR A 104 7.44 -2.46 1.72
CA THR A 104 6.37 -3.06 0.91
C THR A 104 6.77 -3.23 -0.53
N PHE A 105 6.36 -4.35 -1.12
CA PHE A 105 6.53 -4.71 -2.52
C PHE A 105 5.18 -5.14 -3.10
N THR A 106 4.97 -4.92 -4.42
CA THR A 106 3.82 -5.45 -5.17
C THR A 106 4.24 -6.06 -6.49
N ALA A 107 3.49 -7.06 -6.95
CA ALA A 107 3.68 -7.70 -8.26
C ALA A 107 3.28 -6.79 -9.42
N ASP A 108 2.31 -5.90 -9.24
CA ASP A 108 1.84 -4.96 -10.28
C ASP A 108 1.99 -3.49 -9.87
N PRO A 109 3.22 -2.95 -9.92
CA PRO A 109 3.47 -1.55 -9.56
C PRO A 109 2.78 -0.54 -10.48
N SER A 110 2.33 -0.96 -11.66
CA SER A 110 1.66 -0.12 -12.66
C SER A 110 0.15 0.01 -12.45
N ALA A 111 -0.44 -0.88 -11.66
CA ALA A 111 -1.88 -0.87 -11.40
C ALA A 111 -2.35 0.44 -10.77
N LEU A 112 -3.54 0.87 -11.16
CA LEU A 112 -4.15 2.11 -10.69
C LEU A 112 -4.81 1.88 -9.33
N TYR A 113 -4.36 2.61 -8.31
CA TYR A 113 -4.88 2.51 -6.95
C TYR A 113 -6.04 3.48 -6.72
N ARG A 114 -5.78 4.77 -6.81
CA ARG A 114 -6.76 5.85 -6.65
C ARG A 114 -6.50 6.93 -7.68
N ASP A 115 -7.58 7.38 -8.32
CA ASP A 115 -7.49 8.48 -9.28
C ASP A 115 -6.36 8.24 -10.29
N ASN A 116 -5.35 9.10 -10.31
CA ASN A 116 -4.18 9.00 -11.17
C ASN A 116 -2.95 8.37 -10.49
N LEU A 117 -3.10 7.81 -9.28
CA LEU A 117 -2.00 7.25 -8.51
C LEU A 117 -1.88 5.74 -8.72
N GLN A 118 -0.71 5.31 -9.15
CA GLN A 118 -0.35 3.90 -9.33
C GLN A 118 0.25 3.31 -8.05
N LEU A 119 0.21 1.99 -7.89
CA LEU A 119 0.77 1.30 -6.73
C LEU A 119 2.26 1.60 -6.53
N LYS A 120 3.04 1.81 -7.60
CA LYS A 120 4.45 2.22 -7.52
C LYS A 120 4.69 3.52 -6.73
N ASN A 121 3.68 4.38 -6.61
CA ASN A 121 3.80 5.63 -5.86
C ASN A 121 3.70 5.42 -4.33
N PHE A 122 3.50 4.18 -3.88
CA PHE A 122 3.28 3.83 -2.47
C PHE A 122 4.20 2.74 -1.95
N ILE A 123 4.69 1.84 -2.82
CA ILE A 123 5.66 0.81 -2.41
C ILE A 123 6.98 1.44 -1.97
N THR A 124 7.67 0.79 -1.04
CA THR A 124 9.01 1.22 -0.59
C THR A 124 10.13 0.45 -1.29
N LEU A 125 9.80 -0.70 -1.89
CA LEU A 125 10.73 -1.55 -2.63
C LEU A 125 10.30 -1.65 -4.09
N SER A 126 11.08 -1.08 -4.99
CA SER A 126 10.85 -1.19 -6.44
C SER A 126 11.19 -2.57 -7.00
N GLU A 127 12.02 -3.33 -6.28
CA GLU A 127 12.43 -4.69 -6.62
C GLU A 127 12.29 -5.61 -5.41
N LEU A 128 11.99 -6.88 -5.66
CA LEU A 128 11.95 -7.89 -4.63
C LEU A 128 13.36 -8.16 -4.08
N PRO A 129 13.60 -8.05 -2.76
CA PRO A 129 14.90 -8.38 -2.15
C PRO A 129 15.34 -9.81 -2.44
N ALA A 130 16.66 -10.02 -2.58
CA ALA A 130 17.25 -11.34 -2.78
C ALA A 130 17.37 -12.12 -1.45
N PHE A 131 16.24 -12.50 -0.86
CA PHE A 131 16.17 -13.16 0.44
C PHE A 131 16.24 -14.71 0.37
N SER A 132 16.24 -15.30 -0.83
CA SER A 132 16.14 -16.76 -1.01
C SER A 132 16.69 -17.22 -2.37
N TYR A 133 16.48 -18.53 -2.67
CA TYR A 133 16.84 -19.12 -3.95
C TYR A 133 16.03 -18.54 -5.12
N PRO A 134 16.62 -18.49 -6.34
CA PRO A 134 15.96 -17.89 -7.51
C PRO A 134 14.57 -18.45 -7.81
N GLN A 135 14.35 -19.75 -7.58
CA GLN A 135 13.06 -20.42 -7.81
C GLN A 135 11.97 -19.87 -6.87
N ILE A 136 12.32 -19.67 -5.58
CA ILE A 136 11.41 -19.09 -4.58
C ILE A 136 11.13 -17.62 -4.92
N LEU A 137 12.18 -16.87 -5.27
CA LEU A 137 12.05 -15.46 -5.66
C LEU A 137 11.19 -15.29 -6.91
N HIS A 138 11.27 -16.22 -7.86
CA HIS A 138 10.43 -16.20 -9.07
C HIS A 138 8.93 -16.21 -8.73
N GLU A 139 8.52 -17.11 -7.84
CA GLU A 139 7.12 -17.18 -7.39
C GLU A 139 6.74 -16.02 -6.47
N ALA A 140 7.63 -15.64 -5.56
CA ALA A 140 7.40 -14.52 -4.65
C ALA A 140 7.17 -13.17 -5.36
N LYS A 141 7.80 -12.96 -6.54
CA LYS A 141 7.56 -11.78 -7.39
C LYS A 141 6.13 -11.67 -7.92
N ARG A 142 5.37 -12.74 -7.89
CA ARG A 142 3.99 -12.82 -8.39
C ARG A 142 2.94 -12.67 -7.29
N ILE A 143 3.38 -12.49 -6.05
CA ILE A 143 2.51 -12.25 -4.90
C ILE A 143 2.03 -10.80 -4.95
N ASP A 144 0.75 -10.58 -4.75
CA ASP A 144 0.12 -9.28 -4.94
C ASP A 144 0.75 -8.21 -4.01
N VAL A 145 0.88 -8.49 -2.69
CA VAL A 145 1.58 -7.58 -1.77
C VAL A 145 2.42 -8.37 -0.76
N VAL A 146 3.68 -7.95 -0.58
CA VAL A 146 4.59 -8.53 0.41
C VAL A 146 5.10 -7.43 1.34
N TRP A 147 5.04 -7.67 2.65
CA TRP A 147 5.65 -6.84 3.67
C TRP A 147 6.95 -7.46 4.15
N PHE A 148 8.00 -6.67 4.14
CA PHE A 148 9.32 -7.05 4.62
C PHE A 148 9.67 -6.32 5.91
N ASN A 149 10.49 -6.94 6.76
CA ASN A 149 11.04 -6.23 7.92
C ASN A 149 11.97 -5.09 7.45
N LYS A 150 11.80 -3.92 8.06
CA LYS A 150 12.55 -2.70 7.70
C LYS A 150 13.97 -2.66 8.27
N LYS A 151 14.28 -3.46 9.27
CA LYS A 151 15.58 -3.49 9.94
C LYS A 151 16.29 -4.82 9.68
N GLY A 152 17.59 -4.76 9.42
CA GLY A 152 18.41 -5.93 9.12
C GLY A 152 18.21 -6.44 7.69
N LEU A 153 18.28 -7.75 7.50
CA LEU A 153 18.04 -8.39 6.21
C LEU A 153 16.53 -8.38 5.92
N ALA A 154 16.16 -8.05 4.70
CA ALA A 154 14.76 -7.97 4.27
C ALA A 154 14.17 -9.37 4.08
N PHE A 155 13.54 -9.92 5.13
CA PHE A 155 12.78 -11.17 5.05
C PHE A 155 11.29 -10.90 4.99
N PRO A 156 10.50 -11.71 4.23
CA PRO A 156 9.06 -11.56 4.15
C PRO A 156 8.41 -11.86 5.52
N GLN A 157 7.59 -10.95 5.99
CA GLN A 157 6.87 -11.06 7.27
C GLN A 157 5.38 -11.35 7.04
N ARG A 158 4.77 -10.69 6.05
CA ARG A 158 3.36 -10.84 5.70
C ARG A 158 3.19 -10.85 4.20
N VAL A 159 2.27 -11.67 3.76
CA VAL A 159 1.88 -11.82 2.36
C VAL A 159 0.39 -11.62 2.24
N PHE A 160 -0.02 -10.87 1.26
CA PHE A 160 -1.42 -10.65 0.91
C PHE A 160 -1.64 -11.05 -0.53
N GLU A 161 -2.60 -11.94 -0.74
CA GLU A 161 -3.10 -12.36 -2.04
C GLU A 161 -4.55 -11.89 -2.16
N VAL A 162 -4.82 -11.05 -3.14
CA VAL A 162 -6.15 -10.50 -3.40
C VAL A 162 -6.87 -11.40 -4.40
N VAL A 163 -7.98 -11.99 -4.00
CA VAL A 163 -8.66 -13.05 -4.77
C VAL A 163 -10.07 -12.61 -5.14
N ASP A 164 -10.25 -12.06 -6.34
CA ASP A 164 -11.57 -11.67 -6.85
C ASP A 164 -12.37 -12.85 -7.38
N SER A 165 -11.70 -13.90 -7.86
CA SER A 165 -12.29 -15.11 -8.42
C SER A 165 -11.89 -16.35 -7.65
N VAL A 166 -12.86 -17.21 -7.36
CA VAL A 166 -12.63 -18.53 -6.72
C VAL A 166 -11.61 -19.38 -7.49
N ASN A 167 -11.55 -19.21 -8.82
CA ASN A 167 -10.64 -19.98 -9.67
C ASN A 167 -9.15 -19.64 -9.42
N THR A 168 -8.84 -18.46 -8.91
CA THR A 168 -7.46 -18.02 -8.62
C THR A 168 -7.01 -18.38 -7.21
N LEU A 169 -7.91 -18.84 -6.34
CA LEU A 169 -7.64 -19.13 -4.94
C LEU A 169 -6.52 -20.16 -4.74
N ASN A 170 -6.54 -21.27 -5.47
CA ASN A 170 -5.47 -22.29 -5.37
C ASN A 170 -4.10 -21.74 -5.79
N GLY A 171 -4.08 -20.84 -6.78
CA GLY A 171 -2.85 -20.15 -7.18
C GLY A 171 -2.29 -19.27 -6.07
N ALA A 172 -3.15 -18.55 -5.36
CA ALA A 172 -2.80 -17.71 -4.22
C ALA A 172 -2.18 -18.52 -3.07
N PHE A 173 -2.82 -19.65 -2.71
CA PHE A 173 -2.27 -20.58 -1.71
C PHE A 173 -0.90 -21.13 -2.12
N ASN A 174 -0.76 -21.57 -3.36
CA ASN A 174 0.50 -22.15 -3.85
C ASN A 174 1.64 -21.14 -3.88
N ARG A 175 1.39 -19.88 -4.28
CA ARG A 175 2.41 -18.81 -4.23
C ARG A 175 2.83 -18.51 -2.79
N SER A 176 1.86 -18.37 -1.88
CA SER A 176 2.13 -18.15 -0.45
C SER A 176 2.97 -19.26 0.16
N LEU A 177 2.68 -20.53 -0.15
CA LEU A 177 3.43 -21.69 0.36
C LEU A 177 4.89 -21.75 -0.11
N GLN A 178 5.29 -21.04 -1.16
CA GLN A 178 6.71 -20.94 -1.51
C GLN A 178 7.52 -20.27 -0.38
N LEU A 179 6.84 -19.50 0.47
CA LEU A 179 7.45 -18.81 1.61
C LEU A 179 7.28 -19.57 2.94
N ARG A 180 6.85 -20.85 2.92
CA ARG A 180 6.59 -21.63 4.15
C ARG A 180 7.79 -21.78 5.07
N ASN A 181 9.02 -21.75 4.54
CA ASN A 181 10.25 -21.86 5.31
C ASN A 181 10.65 -20.56 6.04
N PHE A 182 9.94 -19.47 5.81
CA PHE A 182 10.10 -18.20 6.51
C PHE A 182 9.02 -18.05 7.58
N ARG A 183 9.23 -17.17 8.56
CA ARG A 183 8.21 -16.80 9.56
C ARG A 183 7.19 -15.82 8.96
N THR A 184 6.57 -16.21 7.86
CA THR A 184 5.64 -15.37 7.10
C THR A 184 4.20 -15.72 7.45
N GLU A 185 3.37 -14.73 7.72
CA GLU A 185 1.92 -14.86 7.83
C GLU A 185 1.28 -14.65 6.46
N PHE A 186 0.28 -15.45 6.11
CA PHE A 186 -0.39 -15.45 4.80
C PHE A 186 -1.82 -14.98 4.92
N PHE A 187 -2.18 -13.96 4.16
CA PHE A 187 -3.53 -13.39 4.15
C PHE A 187 -4.15 -13.55 2.77
N ILE A 188 -5.28 -14.27 2.71
CA ILE A 188 -6.13 -14.33 1.53
C ILE A 188 -7.21 -13.27 1.69
N VAL A 189 -7.11 -12.21 0.88
CA VAL A 189 -8.02 -11.07 0.93
C VAL A 189 -9.02 -11.20 -0.20
N ALA A 190 -10.29 -11.44 0.11
CA ALA A 190 -11.29 -11.80 -0.89
C ALA A 190 -12.70 -11.32 -0.48
N PRO A 191 -13.67 -11.24 -1.43
CA PRO A 191 -15.08 -11.05 -1.07
C PRO A 191 -15.58 -12.15 -0.15
N GLU A 192 -16.46 -11.80 0.81
CA GLU A 192 -17.01 -12.73 1.81
C GLU A 192 -17.61 -14.01 1.20
N LYS A 193 -18.21 -13.91 0.02
CA LYS A 193 -18.76 -15.07 -0.72
C LYS A 193 -17.73 -16.17 -1.02
N HIS A 194 -16.42 -15.90 -0.91
CA HIS A 194 -15.34 -16.87 -1.16
C HIS A 194 -14.89 -17.60 0.11
N ARG A 195 -15.37 -17.22 1.30
CA ARG A 195 -14.98 -17.81 2.60
C ARG A 195 -15.22 -19.30 2.67
N GLU A 196 -16.35 -19.78 2.18
CA GLU A 196 -16.65 -21.21 2.20
C GLU A 196 -15.62 -22.00 1.37
N LYS A 197 -15.29 -21.49 0.17
CA LYS A 197 -14.27 -22.13 -0.68
C LYS A 197 -12.88 -22.07 -0.08
N TYR A 198 -12.53 -20.95 0.59
CA TYR A 198 -11.30 -20.85 1.35
C TYR A 198 -11.22 -21.93 2.42
N ASN A 199 -12.29 -22.10 3.25
CA ASN A 199 -12.33 -23.12 4.30
C ASN A 199 -12.15 -24.53 3.74
N GLN A 200 -12.84 -24.86 2.65
CA GLN A 200 -12.66 -26.15 1.97
C GLN A 200 -11.23 -26.36 1.41
N THR A 201 -10.59 -25.29 0.96
CA THR A 201 -9.26 -25.35 0.37
C THR A 201 -8.18 -25.53 1.43
N ILE A 202 -8.25 -24.79 2.54
CA ILE A 202 -7.25 -24.86 3.61
C ILE A 202 -7.24 -26.21 4.33
N GLU A 203 -8.34 -26.96 4.28
CA GLU A 203 -8.47 -28.32 4.83
C GLU A 203 -7.77 -29.40 3.99
N LEU A 204 -7.35 -29.07 2.76
CA LEU A 204 -6.63 -30.04 1.93
C LEU A 204 -5.26 -30.35 2.55
N GLU A 205 -4.85 -31.63 2.49
CA GLU A 205 -3.60 -32.12 3.09
C GLU A 205 -2.37 -31.29 2.72
N THR A 206 -2.34 -30.80 1.47
CA THR A 206 -1.26 -29.92 0.97
C THR A 206 -1.05 -28.66 1.81
N TYR A 207 -2.10 -28.15 2.44
CA TYR A 207 -2.08 -26.87 3.18
C TYR A 207 -2.11 -27.05 4.69
N GLN A 208 -2.51 -28.24 5.19
CA GLN A 208 -2.75 -28.50 6.62
C GLN A 208 -1.57 -28.16 7.52
N GLU A 209 -0.35 -28.53 7.13
CA GLU A 209 0.86 -28.26 7.92
C GLU A 209 1.09 -26.77 8.18
N ASN A 210 0.59 -25.90 7.31
CA ASN A 210 0.77 -24.45 7.40
C ASN A 210 -0.58 -23.71 7.59
N SER A 211 -1.67 -24.43 7.84
CA SER A 211 -3.02 -23.86 7.89
C SER A 211 -3.16 -22.74 8.93
N GLU A 212 -2.52 -22.86 10.08
CA GLU A 212 -2.53 -21.85 11.15
C GLU A 212 -1.92 -20.50 10.74
N ARG A 213 -1.13 -20.49 9.67
CA ARG A 213 -0.47 -19.29 9.14
C ARG A 213 -1.32 -18.56 8.10
N PHE A 214 -2.40 -19.18 7.64
CA PHE A 214 -3.33 -18.59 6.69
C PHE A 214 -4.50 -17.94 7.40
N THR A 215 -4.81 -16.72 7.02
CA THR A 215 -5.96 -15.96 7.49
C THR A 215 -6.79 -15.48 6.31
N PHE A 216 -8.09 -15.76 6.34
CA PHE A 216 -9.04 -15.14 5.42
C PHE A 216 -9.45 -13.76 5.96
N VAL A 217 -9.34 -12.75 5.12
CA VAL A 217 -9.78 -11.39 5.41
C VAL A 217 -10.75 -10.95 4.32
N ASN A 218 -11.97 -10.54 4.67
CA ASN A 218 -12.84 -10.01 3.63
C ASN A 218 -12.53 -8.54 3.30
N TYR A 219 -13.03 -8.08 2.13
CA TYR A 219 -12.78 -6.73 1.66
C TYR A 219 -13.27 -5.65 2.62
N ASP A 220 -14.40 -5.88 3.28
CA ASP A 220 -14.95 -4.91 4.25
C ASP A 220 -14.08 -4.84 5.51
N GLU A 221 -13.55 -5.97 5.97
CA GLU A 221 -12.65 -6.03 7.13
C GLU A 221 -11.37 -5.23 6.90
N ILE A 222 -10.70 -5.42 5.75
CA ILE A 222 -9.45 -4.70 5.45
C ILE A 222 -9.70 -3.20 5.21
N GLN A 223 -10.82 -2.83 4.58
CA GLN A 223 -11.23 -1.44 4.41
C GLN A 223 -11.54 -0.77 5.75
N ASN A 224 -12.28 -1.46 6.64
CA ASN A 224 -12.58 -0.96 7.98
C ASN A 224 -11.32 -0.77 8.82
N LEU A 225 -10.35 -1.69 8.73
CA LEU A 225 -9.05 -1.54 9.37
C LEU A 225 -8.32 -0.30 8.86
N TYR A 226 -8.30 -0.09 7.54
CA TYR A 226 -7.69 1.07 6.92
C TYR A 226 -8.34 2.39 7.39
N GLU A 227 -9.67 2.48 7.37
CA GLU A 227 -10.40 3.67 7.82
C GLU A 227 -10.19 3.97 9.30
N SER A 228 -10.19 2.93 10.14
CA SER A 228 -9.91 3.06 11.57
C SER A 228 -8.49 3.58 11.82
N THR A 229 -7.52 3.06 11.07
CA THR A 229 -6.12 3.51 11.11
C THR A 229 -6.00 4.98 10.69
N MET A 230 -6.71 5.38 9.63
CA MET A 230 -6.79 6.76 9.19
C MET A 230 -7.33 7.70 10.28
N ARG A 231 -8.42 7.28 10.95
CA ARG A 231 -9.03 8.06 12.04
C ARG A 231 -8.08 8.21 13.23
N THR A 232 -7.43 7.11 13.61
CA THR A 232 -6.43 7.11 14.71
C THR A 232 -5.30 8.07 14.39
N LYS A 233 -4.70 7.96 13.20
CA LYS A 233 -3.61 8.85 12.77
C LYS A 233 -4.02 10.33 12.74
N LYS A 234 -5.24 10.62 12.33
CA LYS A 234 -5.79 12.00 12.36
C LYS A 234 -5.92 12.54 13.79
N LEU A 235 -6.35 11.70 14.73
CA LEU A 235 -6.45 12.06 16.14
C LEU A 235 -5.07 12.26 16.78
N GLU A 236 -4.13 11.34 16.53
CA GLU A 236 -2.75 11.45 17.01
C GLU A 236 -2.08 12.74 16.52
N SER A 237 -2.24 13.06 15.23
CA SER A 237 -1.70 14.31 14.68
C SER A 237 -2.33 15.56 15.32
N LYS A 238 -3.63 15.51 15.64
CA LYS A 238 -4.34 16.60 16.32
C LYS A 238 -3.88 16.78 17.77
N ILE A 239 -3.66 15.68 18.49
CA ILE A 239 -3.35 15.70 19.94
C ILE A 239 -1.85 15.94 20.18
N PHE A 240 -1.02 15.19 19.45
CA PHE A 240 0.44 15.16 19.70
C PHE A 240 1.25 16.02 18.73
N GLY A 241 0.63 16.61 17.71
CA GLY A 241 1.30 17.46 16.73
C GLY A 241 2.32 16.74 15.83
N LYS A 242 2.19 15.41 15.69
CA LYS A 242 3.10 14.55 14.92
C LYS A 242 2.57 14.29 13.51
#